data_5b2bc0294c5798f96c42a9484356b943
#
_entry.id   5b2bc0294c5798f96c42a9484356b943
#
_cell.length_a   1.000
_cell.length_b   1.000
_cell.length_c   1.000
_cell.angle_alpha   90.00
_cell.angle_beta   90.00
_cell.angle_gamma   90.00
#
_symmetry.space_group_name_H-M   'P 1'
#
loop_
_entity.id
_entity.type
_entity.pdbx_description
1 polymer ?
#
loop_
_entity_poly.entity_id
_entity_poly.type
_entity_poly.pdbx_seq_one_letter_code
_entity_poly.pdbx_strand_id
1 'polypeptide(L)'
;MFGLPPGYTNVEELEKRLKTDPEELWIKRGENRALELFHLMAQRVPAYEDFLKKNKIDHEKIRTIEDFKHIPLIDKNNYLRTYPLESVCWDGEIKNKSWTICATSGSTGEPYYFPHESDQDWQYATIAELYLRTNFQIHKKSTLYIVGFMMGAWIGGVFTYEALRLLAEKGGYDLSIITPGTDKLGIINAVRKLGSHFDQIIIGSYGPFLKDVLDDGVRMGVNWKDYNLGFVFSAEGFSEGMRDYVLRLSGAKNIFTATLNHYGTVDLGTMSYETPLAILARRTALENKKIYQNLFGDTIKLPTLTQFIPELFYFEEKERSIICSAYSGIPLVRYDLKDIGGVCSFRELVTLFKDENVDILHESREENILDTVWNLPFVWVFERNDFMVKFYLCDIYPETVKKALFDSKVKSTVTGKFTMMVKFNKNQNQYLEINVELKSGIKGNENLNKTIAQVITQQLLNENTGYQNVYKQIGRRAIPKIIFWSYEDPTFFKPGIKQKWVEK
;
A
#
# COMPACT_ATOMS: atom_id res chain seq x y z
N MET A 1 13.97 20.24 -15.54
CA MET A 1 13.25 19.04 -15.14
C MET A 1 13.13 19.02 -13.63
N PHE A 2 11.99 18.63 -13.09
CA PHE A 2 11.75 18.55 -11.64
C PHE A 2 12.24 17.21 -11.07
N GLY A 3 13.33 16.67 -11.56
CA GLY A 3 13.89 15.38 -11.19
C GLY A 3 14.25 15.20 -9.70
N LEU A 4 15.10 14.24 -9.40
CA LEU A 4 15.61 14.03 -8.04
C LEU A 4 16.26 15.32 -7.50
N PRO A 5 16.06 15.66 -6.21
CA PRO A 5 16.73 16.79 -5.57
C PRO A 5 18.25 16.63 -5.62
N PRO A 6 19.02 17.71 -5.56
CA PRO A 6 20.47 17.64 -5.49
C PRO A 6 20.95 16.80 -4.29
N GLY A 7 21.96 15.96 -4.51
CA GLY A 7 22.52 15.08 -3.49
C GLY A 7 21.86 13.72 -3.32
N TYR A 8 20.79 13.42 -4.07
CA TYR A 8 20.12 12.11 -4.03
C TYR A 8 20.82 11.02 -4.86
N THR A 9 21.72 11.40 -5.74
CA THR A 9 22.51 10.46 -6.55
C THR A 9 23.62 9.76 -5.75
N ASN A 10 24.09 10.38 -4.66
CA ASN A 10 25.05 9.80 -3.72
C ASN A 10 24.30 9.24 -2.50
N VAL A 11 24.03 7.94 -2.52
CA VAL A 11 23.25 7.29 -1.47
C VAL A 11 23.94 7.29 -0.12
N GLU A 12 25.28 7.21 -0.06
CA GLU A 12 26.01 7.19 1.22
C GLU A 12 25.92 8.54 1.94
N GLU A 13 26.05 9.61 1.18
CA GLU A 13 25.86 10.95 1.72
C GLU A 13 24.39 11.20 2.12
N LEU A 14 23.45 10.68 1.33
CA LEU A 14 22.02 10.74 1.66
C LEU A 14 21.73 9.98 2.95
N GLU A 15 22.18 8.73 3.10
CA GLU A 15 22.04 7.94 4.33
C GLU A 15 22.62 8.67 5.56
N LYS A 16 23.78 9.28 5.41
CA LYS A 16 24.38 10.07 6.48
C LYS A 16 23.49 11.25 6.87
N ARG A 17 23.03 12.02 5.89
CA ARG A 17 22.15 13.17 6.12
C ARG A 17 20.81 12.77 6.74
N LEU A 18 20.21 11.65 6.35
CA LEU A 18 18.96 11.13 6.94
C LEU A 18 19.12 10.86 8.45
N LYS A 19 20.32 10.52 8.90
CA LYS A 19 20.63 10.28 10.31
C LYS A 19 21.04 11.54 11.08
N THR A 20 21.70 12.49 10.42
CA THR A 20 22.37 13.61 11.09
C THR A 20 21.67 14.95 10.92
N ASP A 21 21.03 15.18 9.76
CA ASP A 21 20.29 16.43 9.55
C ASP A 21 19.04 16.47 10.45
N PRO A 22 18.73 17.61 11.06
CA PRO A 22 17.52 17.73 11.87
C PRO A 22 16.28 17.59 11.02
N GLU A 23 15.20 17.02 11.60
CA GLU A 23 13.94 16.78 10.93
C GLU A 23 13.34 18.06 10.33
N GLU A 24 13.46 19.18 11.01
CA GLU A 24 12.95 20.47 10.56
C GLU A 24 13.51 20.90 9.20
N LEU A 25 14.76 20.50 8.92
CA LEU A 25 15.39 20.76 7.63
C LEU A 25 14.73 19.95 6.51
N TRP A 26 14.41 18.68 6.78
CA TRP A 26 13.71 17.82 5.82
C TRP A 26 12.29 18.30 5.55
N ILE A 27 11.57 18.68 6.60
CA ILE A 27 10.22 19.26 6.48
C ILE A 27 10.28 20.55 5.64
N LYS A 28 11.20 21.46 5.96
CA LYS A 28 11.34 22.73 5.23
C LYS A 28 11.66 22.56 3.75
N ARG A 29 12.52 21.60 3.44
CA ARG A 29 12.82 21.24 2.04
C ARG A 29 11.59 20.68 1.32
N GLY A 30 10.83 19.80 1.99
CA GLY A 30 9.59 19.27 1.47
C GLY A 30 8.55 20.36 1.18
N GLU A 31 8.36 21.31 2.11
CA GLU A 31 7.49 22.48 1.94
C GLU A 31 7.88 23.32 0.71
N ASN A 32 9.17 23.63 0.60
CA ASN A 32 9.69 24.41 -0.54
C ASN A 32 9.46 23.67 -1.86
N ARG A 33 9.68 22.35 -1.86
CA ARG A 33 9.49 21.51 -3.05
C ARG A 33 8.02 21.38 -3.45
N ALA A 34 7.11 21.29 -2.48
CA ALA A 34 5.68 21.26 -2.72
C ALA A 34 5.18 22.59 -3.33
N LEU A 35 5.68 23.72 -2.84
CA LEU A 35 5.40 25.05 -3.42
C LEU A 35 5.95 25.18 -4.85
N GLU A 36 7.19 24.73 -5.10
CA GLU A 36 7.78 24.72 -6.43
C GLU A 36 6.96 23.87 -7.40
N LEU A 37 6.56 22.65 -6.98
CA LEU A 37 5.71 21.77 -7.77
C LEU A 37 4.36 22.42 -8.10
N PHE A 38 3.74 23.10 -7.11
CA PHE A 38 2.50 23.82 -7.31
C PHE A 38 2.63 24.89 -8.41
N HIS A 39 3.66 25.74 -8.35
CA HIS A 39 3.87 26.77 -9.35
C HIS A 39 4.14 26.22 -10.75
N LEU A 40 4.96 25.17 -10.83
CA LEU A 40 5.22 24.49 -12.10
C LEU A 40 3.93 23.88 -12.66
N MET A 41 3.14 23.21 -11.83
CA MET A 41 1.88 22.61 -12.24
C MET A 41 0.86 23.65 -12.68
N ALA A 42 0.76 24.79 -11.97
CA ALA A 42 -0.11 25.91 -12.32
C ALA A 42 0.23 26.53 -13.69
N GLN A 43 1.50 26.51 -14.07
CA GLN A 43 1.99 27.10 -15.32
C GLN A 43 2.01 26.10 -16.51
N ARG A 44 2.19 24.78 -16.24
CA ARG A 44 2.51 23.80 -17.27
C ARG A 44 1.48 22.69 -17.43
N VAL A 45 0.46 22.64 -16.55
CA VAL A 45 -0.58 21.59 -16.63
C VAL A 45 -1.91 22.26 -16.96
N PRO A 46 -2.42 22.16 -18.19
CA PRO A 46 -3.62 22.88 -18.64
C PRO A 46 -4.86 22.60 -17.79
N ALA A 47 -5.06 21.37 -17.38
CA ALA A 47 -6.17 21.01 -16.49
C ALA A 47 -6.06 21.69 -15.11
N TYR A 48 -4.85 21.86 -14.59
CA TYR A 48 -4.66 22.47 -13.29
C TYR A 48 -4.83 24.00 -13.35
N GLU A 49 -4.36 24.62 -14.42
CA GLU A 49 -4.62 26.04 -14.68
C GLU A 49 -6.14 26.32 -14.70
N ASP A 50 -6.93 25.50 -15.43
CA ASP A 50 -8.39 25.63 -15.48
C ASP A 50 -9.04 25.34 -14.11
N PHE A 51 -8.55 24.31 -13.39
CA PHE A 51 -9.01 24.00 -12.02
C PHE A 51 -8.80 25.18 -11.07
N LEU A 52 -7.64 25.81 -11.09
CA LEU A 52 -7.34 26.98 -10.26
C LEU A 52 -8.26 28.18 -10.62
N LYS A 53 -8.46 28.45 -11.90
CA LYS A 53 -9.38 29.49 -12.39
C LYS A 53 -10.82 29.27 -11.92
N LYS A 54 -11.33 28.03 -12.05
CA LYS A 54 -12.69 27.67 -11.59
C LYS A 54 -12.86 27.86 -10.07
N ASN A 55 -11.81 27.62 -9.32
CA ASN A 55 -11.80 27.79 -7.86
C ASN A 55 -11.39 29.21 -7.42
N LYS A 56 -11.17 30.15 -8.36
CA LYS A 56 -10.76 31.53 -8.10
C LYS A 56 -9.46 31.68 -7.33
N ILE A 57 -8.53 30.74 -7.57
CA ILE A 57 -7.18 30.73 -6.99
C ILE A 57 -6.23 31.46 -7.92
N ASP A 58 -5.59 32.48 -7.41
CA ASP A 58 -4.49 33.19 -8.05
C ASP A 58 -3.18 32.58 -7.59
N HIS A 59 -2.54 31.81 -8.45
CA HIS A 59 -1.32 31.07 -8.09
C HIS A 59 -0.14 31.98 -7.73
N GLU A 60 -0.11 33.23 -8.20
CA GLU A 60 0.95 34.20 -7.87
C GLU A 60 0.89 34.67 -6.41
N LYS A 61 -0.28 34.53 -5.77
CA LYS A 61 -0.49 34.89 -4.37
C LYS A 61 -0.13 33.78 -3.40
N ILE A 62 0.04 32.57 -3.87
CA ILE A 62 0.44 31.41 -3.06
C ILE A 62 1.97 31.44 -2.92
N ARG A 63 2.49 31.96 -1.82
CA ARG A 63 3.94 32.17 -1.61
C ARG A 63 4.50 31.43 -0.41
N THR A 64 3.64 31.03 0.50
CA THR A 64 4.00 30.33 1.72
C THR A 64 3.31 28.98 1.81
N ILE A 65 3.81 28.11 2.67
CA ILE A 65 3.17 26.81 2.91
C ILE A 65 1.78 26.98 3.54
N GLU A 66 1.56 28.06 4.30
CA GLU A 66 0.24 28.36 4.85
C GLU A 66 -0.75 28.75 3.73
N ASP A 67 -0.33 29.57 2.74
CA ASP A 67 -1.16 29.84 1.56
C ASP A 67 -1.47 28.56 0.81
N PHE A 68 -0.46 27.68 0.64
CA PHE A 68 -0.58 26.40 -0.04
C PHE A 68 -1.65 25.50 0.60
N LYS A 69 -1.74 25.45 1.92
CA LYS A 69 -2.76 24.67 2.64
C LYS A 69 -4.19 25.10 2.37
N HIS A 70 -4.41 26.30 1.81
CA HIS A 70 -5.73 26.80 1.42
C HIS A 70 -6.15 26.43 0.00
N ILE A 71 -5.24 25.88 -0.82
CA ILE A 71 -5.58 25.41 -2.17
C ILE A 71 -6.58 24.26 -2.06
N PRO A 72 -7.66 24.25 -2.88
CA PRO A 72 -8.61 23.13 -2.90
C PRO A 72 -7.95 21.79 -3.19
N LEU A 73 -8.43 20.75 -2.54
CA LEU A 73 -7.94 19.38 -2.78
C LEU A 73 -8.39 18.89 -4.16
N ILE A 74 -7.50 18.19 -4.84
CA ILE A 74 -7.84 17.42 -6.04
C ILE A 74 -8.00 15.94 -5.68
N ASP A 75 -8.83 15.22 -6.41
CA ASP A 75 -9.00 13.77 -6.31
C ASP A 75 -9.33 13.15 -7.69
N LYS A 76 -9.57 11.84 -7.72
CA LYS A 76 -9.94 11.14 -8.96
C LYS A 76 -11.21 11.67 -9.59
N ASN A 77 -12.19 12.09 -8.80
CA ASN A 77 -13.51 12.47 -9.28
C ASN A 77 -13.56 13.93 -9.72
N ASN A 78 -13.00 14.85 -8.90
CA ASN A 78 -13.07 16.28 -9.18
C ASN A 78 -11.97 16.76 -10.13
N TYR A 79 -10.94 15.94 -10.39
CA TYR A 79 -9.82 16.33 -11.22
C TYR A 79 -9.49 15.29 -12.29
N LEU A 80 -8.97 14.09 -11.94
CA LEU A 80 -8.45 13.14 -12.91
C LEU A 80 -9.48 12.67 -13.94
N ARG A 81 -10.72 12.43 -13.51
CA ARG A 81 -11.82 12.00 -14.39
C ARG A 81 -12.60 13.14 -15.03
N THR A 82 -12.36 14.38 -14.58
CA THR A 82 -13.03 15.57 -15.10
C THR A 82 -12.37 16.09 -16.36
N TYR A 83 -11.07 15.89 -16.49
CA TYR A 83 -10.27 16.40 -17.60
C TYR A 83 -9.75 15.28 -18.51
N PRO A 84 -9.53 15.57 -19.81
CA PRO A 84 -8.85 14.64 -20.72
C PRO A 84 -7.46 14.26 -20.20
N LEU A 85 -7.04 13.02 -20.45
CA LEU A 85 -5.77 12.47 -19.95
C LEU A 85 -4.56 13.32 -20.31
N GLU A 86 -4.48 13.79 -21.56
CA GLU A 86 -3.38 14.65 -22.02
C GLU A 86 -3.32 15.97 -21.23
N SER A 87 -4.45 16.57 -20.88
CA SER A 87 -4.49 17.87 -20.22
C SER A 87 -4.05 17.83 -18.75
N VAL A 88 -4.06 16.66 -18.11
CA VAL A 88 -3.53 16.47 -16.75
C VAL A 88 -2.04 16.13 -16.74
N CYS A 89 -1.44 15.87 -17.90
CA CYS A 89 -0.01 15.65 -18.04
C CYS A 89 0.74 16.98 -18.19
N TRP A 90 2.05 16.95 -17.98
CA TRP A 90 2.94 18.09 -18.23
C TRP A 90 2.81 18.61 -19.65
N ASP A 91 2.65 19.93 -19.80
CA ASP A 91 2.52 20.67 -21.04
C ASP A 91 1.30 20.25 -21.91
N GLY A 92 0.35 19.49 -21.33
CA GLY A 92 -0.81 18.97 -22.04
C GLY A 92 -0.47 17.91 -23.08
N GLU A 93 0.66 17.22 -22.94
CA GLU A 93 1.19 16.31 -23.96
C GLU A 93 1.40 14.89 -23.42
N ILE A 94 0.90 13.91 -24.19
CA ILE A 94 1.24 12.48 -24.04
C ILE A 94 2.20 12.04 -25.18
N LYS A 95 2.04 12.62 -26.38
CA LYS A 95 2.87 12.31 -27.53
C LYS A 95 4.28 12.88 -27.36
N ASN A 96 5.23 12.31 -28.09
CA ASN A 96 6.63 12.75 -28.12
C ASN A 96 7.41 12.56 -26.80
N LYS A 97 6.87 11.76 -25.89
CA LYS A 97 7.52 11.37 -24.62
C LYS A 97 7.51 9.85 -24.50
N SER A 98 8.47 9.31 -23.76
CA SER A 98 8.50 7.88 -23.42
C SER A 98 7.86 7.68 -22.05
N TRP A 99 6.91 6.77 -21.98
CA TRP A 99 6.15 6.48 -20.77
C TRP A 99 6.17 4.98 -20.43
N THR A 100 6.25 4.67 -19.15
CA THR A 100 5.72 3.42 -18.62
C THR A 100 4.30 3.68 -18.15
N ILE A 101 3.30 3.00 -18.72
CA ILE A 101 1.89 3.27 -18.38
C ILE A 101 1.36 2.16 -17.49
N CYS A 102 0.88 2.55 -16.31
CA CYS A 102 0.23 1.66 -15.36
C CYS A 102 -1.26 1.95 -15.27
N ALA A 103 -2.05 0.95 -14.88
CA ALA A 103 -3.50 1.05 -14.76
C ALA A 103 -3.96 0.78 -13.33
N THR A 104 -5.03 1.45 -12.92
CA THR A 104 -5.75 1.10 -11.70
C THR A 104 -6.55 -0.19 -11.89
N SER A 105 -7.01 -0.82 -10.79
CA SER A 105 -7.80 -2.07 -10.84
C SER A 105 -9.13 -1.97 -11.60
N GLY A 106 -9.57 -0.77 -11.95
CA GLY A 106 -10.86 -0.55 -12.63
C GLY A 106 -12.09 -0.96 -11.80
N SER A 107 -11.90 -1.19 -10.53
CA SER A 107 -12.89 -1.70 -9.60
C SER A 107 -14.11 -0.79 -9.39
N THR A 108 -14.01 0.50 -9.76
CA THR A 108 -15.12 1.48 -9.76
C THR A 108 -15.70 1.74 -11.14
N GLY A 109 -15.39 0.90 -12.13
CA GLY A 109 -15.75 1.10 -13.53
C GLY A 109 -14.55 0.91 -14.45
N GLU A 110 -14.28 1.89 -15.33
CA GLU A 110 -13.12 1.82 -16.22
C GLU A 110 -11.80 2.09 -15.46
N PRO A 111 -10.72 1.35 -15.81
CA PRO A 111 -9.38 1.64 -15.29
C PRO A 111 -8.96 3.06 -15.65
N TYR A 112 -8.24 3.71 -14.75
CA TYR A 112 -7.55 4.94 -15.05
C TYR A 112 -6.08 4.64 -15.33
N TYR A 113 -5.49 5.30 -16.33
CA TYR A 113 -4.12 5.06 -16.77
C TYR A 113 -3.21 6.17 -16.27
N PHE A 114 -2.09 5.78 -15.65
CA PHE A 114 -1.07 6.68 -15.15
C PHE A 114 0.22 6.49 -15.96
N PRO A 115 0.61 7.49 -16.76
CA PRO A 115 1.92 7.51 -17.40
C PRO A 115 3.00 7.89 -16.38
N HIS A 116 4.07 7.11 -16.30
CA HIS A 116 5.24 7.32 -15.46
C HIS A 116 6.44 7.70 -16.31
N GLU A 117 7.17 8.74 -15.91
CA GLU A 117 8.42 9.18 -16.53
C GLU A 117 9.64 8.52 -15.84
N SER A 118 10.78 8.53 -16.52
CA SER A 118 12.04 8.00 -15.98
C SER A 118 12.49 8.69 -14.69
N ASP A 119 12.17 9.97 -14.50
CA ASP A 119 12.47 10.71 -13.26
C ASP A 119 11.73 10.10 -12.07
N GLN A 120 10.52 9.60 -12.27
CA GLN A 120 9.73 8.89 -11.24
C GLN A 120 10.32 7.50 -10.96
N ASP A 121 10.82 6.81 -11.98
CA ASP A 121 11.51 5.54 -11.80
C ASP A 121 12.77 5.72 -10.94
N TRP A 122 13.53 6.80 -11.17
CA TRP A 122 14.68 7.16 -10.33
C TRP A 122 14.31 7.57 -8.90
N GLN A 123 13.14 8.22 -8.68
CA GLN A 123 12.67 8.47 -7.32
C GLN A 123 12.46 7.15 -6.57
N TYR A 124 11.79 6.18 -7.21
CA TYR A 124 11.58 4.88 -6.59
C TYR A 124 12.90 4.10 -6.45
N ALA A 125 13.77 4.12 -7.45
CA ALA A 125 15.09 3.49 -7.36
C ALA A 125 15.89 4.02 -6.15
N THR A 126 15.85 5.34 -5.90
CA THR A 126 16.53 5.94 -4.73
C THR A 126 15.94 5.44 -3.41
N ILE A 127 14.60 5.38 -3.29
CA ILE A 127 13.93 4.83 -2.11
C ILE A 127 14.29 3.34 -1.95
N ALA A 128 14.27 2.59 -3.04
CA ALA A 128 14.64 1.18 -3.04
C ALA A 128 16.09 0.97 -2.61
N GLU A 129 17.02 1.78 -3.10
CA GLU A 129 18.43 1.75 -2.70
C GLU A 129 18.59 1.94 -1.18
N LEU A 130 17.89 2.92 -0.62
CA LEU A 130 17.94 3.21 0.81
C LEU A 130 17.50 2.01 1.65
N TYR A 131 16.32 1.45 1.40
CA TYR A 131 15.86 0.34 2.21
C TYR A 131 16.61 -0.97 1.92
N LEU A 132 17.05 -1.20 0.70
CA LEU A 132 17.84 -2.38 0.36
C LEU A 132 19.22 -2.35 1.03
N ARG A 133 19.82 -1.17 1.14
CA ARG A 133 21.09 -0.99 1.89
C ARG A 133 20.87 -1.10 3.39
N THR A 134 19.88 -0.41 3.92
CA THR A 134 19.64 -0.31 5.37
C THR A 134 19.13 -1.63 5.96
N ASN A 135 18.10 -2.24 5.36
CA ASN A 135 17.52 -3.45 5.89
C ASN A 135 18.29 -4.71 5.45
N PHE A 136 18.65 -4.80 4.18
CA PHE A 136 19.17 -6.05 3.60
C PHE A 136 20.68 -6.03 3.33
N GLN A 137 21.34 -4.85 3.46
CA GLN A 137 22.77 -4.69 3.25
C GLN A 137 23.27 -5.17 1.88
N ILE A 138 22.52 -4.83 0.80
CA ILE A 138 22.87 -5.27 -0.57
C ILE A 138 24.24 -4.81 -1.05
N HIS A 139 24.82 -3.78 -0.42
CA HIS A 139 26.19 -3.29 -0.69
C HIS A 139 27.28 -4.20 -0.12
N LYS A 140 26.90 -5.24 0.64
CA LYS A 140 27.82 -6.20 1.28
C LYS A 140 27.55 -7.64 0.89
N LYS A 141 26.46 -7.92 0.19
CA LYS A 141 25.96 -9.28 -0.06
C LYS A 141 25.54 -9.43 -1.51
N SER A 142 25.95 -10.53 -2.12
CA SER A 142 25.34 -10.94 -3.39
C SER A 142 23.85 -11.26 -3.16
N THR A 143 22.98 -10.67 -3.98
CA THR A 143 21.54 -10.64 -3.73
C THR A 143 20.75 -11.09 -4.95
N LEU A 144 19.90 -12.10 -4.77
CA LEU A 144 18.84 -12.41 -5.73
C LEU A 144 17.54 -11.74 -5.29
N TYR A 145 17.05 -10.79 -6.09
CA TYR A 145 15.72 -10.22 -5.85
C TYR A 145 14.67 -10.92 -6.72
N ILE A 146 13.63 -11.46 -6.08
CA ILE A 146 12.50 -12.12 -6.74
C ILE A 146 11.32 -11.16 -6.71
N VAL A 147 10.93 -10.65 -7.88
CA VAL A 147 9.75 -9.78 -8.04
C VAL A 147 8.51 -10.64 -8.13
N GLY A 148 7.87 -10.88 -6.99
CA GLY A 148 6.65 -11.66 -6.82
C GLY A 148 5.38 -10.79 -6.79
N PHE A 149 5.44 -9.56 -7.34
CA PHE A 149 4.29 -8.71 -7.57
C PHE A 149 3.66 -8.99 -8.92
N MET A 150 2.38 -8.65 -9.08
CA MET A 150 1.69 -8.82 -10.36
C MET A 150 2.37 -7.98 -11.44
N MET A 151 2.70 -8.62 -12.55
CA MET A 151 3.29 -8.01 -13.75
C MET A 151 2.20 -7.51 -14.71
N GLY A 152 2.60 -6.91 -15.82
CA GLY A 152 1.70 -6.36 -16.83
C GLY A 152 1.37 -4.88 -16.57
N ALA A 153 0.12 -4.47 -16.71
CA ALA A 153 -0.30 -3.07 -16.49
C ALA A 153 -0.31 -2.65 -15.00
N TRP A 154 0.00 -3.56 -14.10
CA TRP A 154 0.02 -3.29 -12.67
C TRP A 154 1.36 -2.69 -12.24
N ILE A 155 1.29 -1.57 -11.51
CA ILE A 155 2.49 -0.82 -11.10
C ILE A 155 3.45 -1.67 -10.24
N GLY A 156 2.93 -2.54 -9.37
CA GLY A 156 3.74 -3.24 -8.37
C GLY A 156 4.91 -4.04 -8.96
N GLY A 157 4.65 -4.82 -10.02
CA GLY A 157 5.69 -5.65 -10.64
C GLY A 157 6.65 -4.88 -11.52
N VAL A 158 6.11 -4.16 -12.50
CA VAL A 158 6.92 -3.44 -13.50
C VAL A 158 7.74 -2.31 -12.86
N PHE A 159 7.13 -1.54 -12.00
CA PHE A 159 7.79 -0.42 -11.33
C PHE A 159 8.90 -0.90 -10.38
N THR A 160 8.66 -1.99 -9.64
CA THR A 160 9.72 -2.61 -8.81
C THR A 160 10.86 -3.14 -9.69
N TYR A 161 10.54 -3.83 -10.78
CA TYR A 161 11.57 -4.33 -11.70
C TYR A 161 12.42 -3.18 -12.26
N GLU A 162 11.79 -2.11 -12.72
CA GLU A 162 12.49 -0.96 -13.30
C GLU A 162 13.43 -0.30 -12.28
N ALA A 163 12.96 -0.06 -11.06
CA ALA A 163 13.81 0.49 -10.00
C ALA A 163 15.04 -0.39 -9.71
N LEU A 164 14.85 -1.70 -9.61
CA LEU A 164 15.94 -2.64 -9.38
C LEU A 164 16.92 -2.71 -10.57
N ARG A 165 16.40 -2.63 -11.81
CA ARG A 165 17.21 -2.57 -13.01
C ARG A 165 18.10 -1.33 -13.03
N LEU A 166 17.53 -0.17 -12.70
CA LEU A 166 18.28 1.08 -12.58
C LEU A 166 19.39 0.97 -11.51
N LEU A 167 19.10 0.32 -10.38
CA LEU A 167 20.13 0.10 -9.35
C LEU A 167 21.24 -0.84 -9.81
N ALA A 168 20.89 -1.91 -10.51
CA ALA A 168 21.89 -2.83 -11.07
C ALA A 168 22.77 -2.13 -12.12
N GLU A 169 22.20 -1.26 -12.95
CA GLU A 169 22.93 -0.45 -13.93
C GLU A 169 23.78 0.65 -13.29
N LYS A 170 23.29 1.28 -12.22
CA LYS A 170 24.05 2.26 -11.44
C LYS A 170 25.38 1.66 -10.97
N GLY A 171 25.40 0.35 -10.73
CA GLY A 171 26.57 -0.40 -10.30
C GLY A 171 26.86 -0.29 -8.79
N GLY A 172 27.86 -1.05 -8.35
CA GLY A 172 28.23 -1.12 -6.93
C GLY A 172 27.45 -2.16 -6.12
N TYR A 173 26.53 -2.92 -6.76
CA TYR A 173 25.76 -3.98 -6.12
C TYR A 173 25.86 -5.27 -6.93
N ASP A 174 26.10 -6.38 -6.24
CA ASP A 174 25.93 -7.73 -6.81
C ASP A 174 24.44 -8.12 -6.69
N LEU A 175 23.63 -7.55 -7.60
CA LEU A 175 22.17 -7.64 -7.59
C LEU A 175 21.66 -8.33 -8.86
N SER A 176 21.10 -9.52 -8.70
CA SER A 176 20.42 -10.27 -9.74
C SER A 176 18.91 -10.21 -9.54
N ILE A 177 18.14 -10.15 -10.63
CA ILE A 177 16.71 -9.94 -10.61
C ILE A 177 16.01 -11.05 -11.40
N ILE A 178 14.95 -11.62 -10.84
CA ILE A 178 14.04 -12.51 -11.54
C ILE A 178 12.58 -12.08 -11.31
N THR A 179 11.75 -12.16 -12.34
CA THR A 179 10.40 -11.59 -12.36
C THR A 179 9.30 -12.63 -12.59
N PRO A 180 9.13 -13.63 -11.72
CA PRO A 180 8.08 -14.65 -11.88
C PRO A 180 6.67 -14.07 -11.70
N GLY A 181 6.57 -12.86 -11.17
CA GLY A 181 5.27 -12.25 -10.87
C GLY A 181 4.50 -13.08 -9.83
N THR A 182 3.21 -13.29 -10.09
CA THR A 182 2.34 -14.08 -9.19
C THR A 182 2.33 -15.59 -9.52
N ASP A 183 3.38 -16.10 -10.14
CA ASP A 183 3.60 -17.55 -10.30
C ASP A 183 4.27 -18.15 -9.07
N LYS A 184 3.49 -18.82 -8.21
CA LYS A 184 3.98 -19.46 -7.00
C LYS A 184 5.07 -20.50 -7.27
N LEU A 185 4.88 -21.33 -8.29
CA LEU A 185 5.84 -22.38 -8.65
C LEU A 185 7.12 -21.77 -9.19
N GLY A 186 7.02 -20.70 -9.98
CA GLY A 186 8.15 -19.93 -10.48
C GLY A 186 9.00 -19.38 -9.35
N ILE A 187 8.38 -18.79 -8.31
CA ILE A 187 9.07 -18.27 -7.12
C ILE A 187 9.76 -19.43 -6.36
N ILE A 188 9.04 -20.51 -6.05
CA ILE A 188 9.58 -21.65 -5.31
C ILE A 188 10.76 -22.26 -6.05
N ASN A 189 10.64 -22.45 -7.37
CA ASN A 189 11.71 -23.03 -8.19
C ASN A 189 12.92 -22.09 -8.30
N ALA A 190 12.70 -20.76 -8.38
CA ALA A 190 13.79 -19.79 -8.37
C ALA A 190 14.62 -19.91 -7.08
N VAL A 191 13.97 -19.96 -5.92
CA VAL A 191 14.68 -20.14 -4.63
C VAL A 191 15.44 -21.47 -4.60
N ARG A 192 14.80 -22.57 -5.00
CA ARG A 192 15.44 -23.91 -4.97
C ARG A 192 16.63 -24.06 -5.91
N LYS A 193 16.56 -23.43 -7.09
CA LYS A 193 17.57 -23.57 -8.15
C LYS A 193 18.68 -22.55 -8.07
N LEU A 194 18.35 -21.34 -7.63
CA LEU A 194 19.28 -20.21 -7.66
C LEU A 194 19.77 -19.79 -6.27
N GLY A 195 18.98 -20.07 -5.23
CA GLY A 195 19.19 -19.49 -3.91
C GLY A 195 20.55 -19.78 -3.28
N SER A 196 21.14 -20.97 -3.55
CA SER A 196 22.47 -21.33 -3.04
C SER A 196 23.63 -20.59 -3.71
N HIS A 197 23.37 -19.83 -4.79
CA HIS A 197 24.39 -19.05 -5.49
C HIS A 197 24.52 -17.60 -4.94
N PHE A 198 23.67 -17.20 -4.01
CA PHE A 198 23.62 -15.86 -3.47
C PHE A 198 23.72 -15.89 -1.94
N ASP A 199 24.28 -14.81 -1.36
CA ASP A 199 24.36 -14.65 0.09
C ASP A 199 22.98 -14.41 0.71
N GLN A 200 22.06 -13.87 -0.08
CA GLN A 200 20.66 -13.63 0.33
C GLN A 200 19.68 -13.60 -0.84
N ILE A 201 18.43 -13.88 -0.51
CA ILE A 201 17.31 -13.77 -1.45
C ILE A 201 16.31 -12.79 -0.85
N ILE A 202 15.87 -11.81 -1.63
CA ILE A 202 14.79 -10.89 -1.24
C ILE A 202 13.56 -11.21 -2.10
N ILE A 203 12.42 -11.45 -1.46
CA ILE A 203 11.16 -11.71 -2.16
C ILE A 203 10.24 -10.51 -1.95
N GLY A 204 10.01 -9.75 -3.02
CA GLY A 204 9.02 -8.66 -3.03
C GLY A 204 7.65 -9.21 -3.43
N SER A 205 6.65 -9.09 -2.55
CA SER A 205 5.30 -9.59 -2.83
C SER A 205 4.27 -9.00 -1.87
N TYR A 206 2.99 -9.26 -2.10
CA TYR A 206 1.98 -8.92 -1.11
C TYR A 206 1.74 -10.07 -0.12
N GLY A 207 1.38 -9.71 1.13
CA GLY A 207 1.42 -10.61 2.27
C GLY A 207 0.69 -11.94 2.10
N PRO A 208 -0.61 -11.98 1.78
CA PRO A 208 -1.36 -13.22 1.64
C PRO A 208 -0.83 -14.16 0.56
N PHE A 209 -0.37 -13.63 -0.57
CA PHE A 209 0.20 -14.44 -1.64
C PHE A 209 1.58 -14.99 -1.25
N LEU A 210 2.43 -14.18 -0.63
CA LEU A 210 3.72 -14.65 -0.14
C LEU A 210 3.55 -15.78 0.89
N LYS A 211 2.57 -15.65 1.79
CA LYS A 211 2.23 -16.73 2.70
C LYS A 211 1.89 -18.03 1.96
N ASP A 212 1.08 -17.94 0.90
CA ASP A 212 0.74 -19.10 0.09
C ASP A 212 1.97 -19.71 -0.60
N VAL A 213 2.90 -18.88 -1.07
CA VAL A 213 4.19 -19.34 -1.64
C VAL A 213 5.00 -20.12 -0.59
N LEU A 214 5.11 -19.56 0.61
CA LEU A 214 5.87 -20.19 1.70
C LEU A 214 5.23 -21.52 2.13
N ASP A 215 3.91 -21.58 2.28
CA ASP A 215 3.19 -22.79 2.66
C ASP A 215 3.29 -23.87 1.58
N ASP A 216 3.14 -23.50 0.31
CA ASP A 216 3.26 -24.42 -0.81
C ASP A 216 4.69 -24.95 -0.92
N GLY A 217 5.69 -24.09 -0.70
CA GLY A 217 7.09 -24.50 -0.67
C GLY A 217 7.38 -25.55 0.40
N VAL A 218 6.87 -25.37 1.63
CA VAL A 218 6.98 -26.37 2.70
C VAL A 218 6.35 -27.70 2.26
N ARG A 219 5.15 -27.68 1.65
CA ARG A 219 4.49 -28.89 1.12
C ARG A 219 5.30 -29.57 0.01
N MET A 220 6.07 -28.79 -0.74
CA MET A 220 6.96 -29.28 -1.79
C MET A 220 8.36 -29.68 -1.27
N GLY A 221 8.57 -29.72 0.04
CA GLY A 221 9.81 -30.12 0.69
C GLY A 221 10.90 -29.05 0.75
N VAL A 222 10.53 -27.76 0.57
CA VAL A 222 11.48 -26.63 0.78
C VAL A 222 11.64 -26.37 2.27
N ASN A 223 12.86 -26.42 2.75
CA ASN A 223 13.21 -25.88 4.06
C ASN A 223 13.68 -24.43 3.88
N TRP A 224 12.78 -23.47 4.11
CA TRP A 224 13.07 -22.04 3.93
C TRP A 224 14.22 -21.53 4.80
N LYS A 225 14.53 -22.23 5.90
CA LYS A 225 15.63 -21.89 6.81
C LYS A 225 17.04 -22.15 6.23
N ASP A 226 17.09 -22.89 5.12
CA ASP A 226 18.36 -23.16 4.42
C ASP A 226 18.82 -21.94 3.61
N TYR A 227 17.97 -20.89 3.50
CA TYR A 227 18.21 -19.67 2.74
C TYR A 227 18.18 -18.44 3.64
N ASN A 228 19.01 -17.46 3.33
CA ASN A 228 18.97 -16.15 3.98
C ASN A 228 17.90 -15.30 3.28
N LEU A 229 16.66 -15.28 3.82
CA LEU A 229 15.52 -14.65 3.19
C LEU A 229 15.21 -13.27 3.79
N GLY A 230 14.94 -12.30 2.91
CA GLY A 230 14.34 -11.02 3.21
C GLY A 230 13.01 -10.84 2.47
N PHE A 231 12.11 -10.00 3.00
CA PHE A 231 10.77 -9.84 2.43
C PHE A 231 10.38 -8.37 2.35
N VAL A 232 9.89 -7.99 1.18
CA VAL A 232 9.35 -6.66 0.90
C VAL A 232 7.86 -6.80 0.59
N PHE A 233 7.02 -6.23 1.46
CA PHE A 233 5.57 -6.25 1.29
C PHE A 233 5.08 -4.95 0.65
N SER A 234 3.95 -5.00 -0.03
CA SER A 234 3.25 -3.84 -0.57
C SER A 234 1.79 -4.16 -0.84
N ALA A 235 1.03 -3.17 -1.28
CA ALA A 235 -0.36 -3.23 -1.72
C ALA A 235 -1.41 -3.29 -0.61
N GLU A 236 -1.11 -3.82 0.55
CA GLU A 236 -2.01 -3.81 1.71
C GLU A 236 -1.23 -3.81 3.03
N GLY A 237 -1.91 -3.38 4.09
CA GLY A 237 -1.40 -3.57 5.44
C GLY A 237 -1.45 -5.03 5.87
N PHE A 238 -0.54 -5.45 6.72
CA PHE A 238 -0.54 -6.79 7.31
C PHE A 238 -0.29 -6.75 8.81
N SER A 239 -0.78 -7.76 9.50
CA SER A 239 -0.64 -7.85 10.96
C SER A 239 0.77 -8.26 11.37
N GLU A 240 1.18 -7.89 12.57
CA GLU A 240 2.43 -8.37 13.15
C GLU A 240 2.44 -9.92 13.30
N GLY A 241 1.27 -10.53 13.52
CA GLY A 241 1.13 -11.99 13.49
C GLY A 241 1.49 -12.61 12.13
N MET A 242 1.23 -11.92 11.00
CA MET A 242 1.69 -12.34 9.69
C MET A 242 3.21 -12.20 9.57
N ARG A 243 3.78 -11.09 10.09
CA ARG A 243 5.24 -10.90 10.15
C ARG A 243 5.91 -12.03 10.91
N ASP A 244 5.44 -12.32 12.13
CA ASP A 244 5.94 -13.41 12.95
C ASP A 244 5.82 -14.78 12.26
N TYR A 245 4.73 -15.00 11.54
CA TYR A 245 4.53 -16.23 10.76
C TYR A 245 5.59 -16.42 9.69
N VAL A 246 5.83 -15.39 8.89
CA VAL A 246 6.81 -15.40 7.79
C VAL A 246 8.22 -15.60 8.34
N LEU A 247 8.58 -14.90 9.40
CA LEU A 247 9.92 -14.99 10.03
C LEU A 247 10.15 -16.37 10.67
N ARG A 248 9.15 -16.94 11.29
CA ARG A 248 9.25 -18.28 11.85
C ARG A 248 9.50 -19.34 10.77
N LEU A 249 8.86 -19.24 9.61
CA LEU A 249 9.06 -20.16 8.49
C LEU A 249 10.43 -19.99 7.85
N SER A 250 10.86 -18.75 7.64
CA SER A 250 12.15 -18.45 7.02
C SER A 250 13.35 -18.60 7.96
N GLY A 251 13.11 -18.61 9.27
CA GLY A 251 14.20 -18.62 10.25
C GLY A 251 14.99 -17.33 10.34
N ALA A 252 14.48 -16.23 9.77
CA ALA A 252 15.11 -14.92 9.84
C ALA A 252 15.22 -14.45 11.30
N LYS A 253 16.42 -13.95 11.66
CA LYS A 253 16.75 -13.68 13.08
C LYS A 253 16.32 -12.29 13.53
N ASN A 254 16.38 -11.31 12.65
CA ASN A 254 16.07 -9.92 13.02
C ASN A 254 14.74 -9.49 12.38
N ILE A 255 13.72 -9.34 13.23
CA ILE A 255 12.37 -8.98 12.82
C ILE A 255 12.29 -7.57 12.19
N PHE A 256 13.17 -6.66 12.60
CA PHE A 256 13.14 -5.27 12.19
C PHE A 256 13.82 -5.02 10.84
N THR A 257 14.69 -5.92 10.40
CA THR A 257 15.43 -5.76 9.15
C THR A 257 15.14 -6.82 8.10
N ALA A 258 14.56 -7.97 8.49
CA ALA A 258 14.25 -9.04 7.53
C ALA A 258 12.94 -8.81 6.75
N THR A 259 12.12 -7.85 7.18
CA THR A 259 10.84 -7.55 6.54
C THR A 259 10.61 -6.04 6.51
N LEU A 260 9.90 -5.56 5.53
CA LEU A 260 9.34 -4.21 5.49
C LEU A 260 8.08 -4.16 4.64
N ASN A 261 7.23 -3.18 4.89
CA ASN A 261 6.05 -2.90 4.07
C ASN A 261 6.17 -1.53 3.41
N HIS A 262 5.68 -1.41 2.17
CA HIS A 262 5.59 -0.15 1.45
C HIS A 262 4.18 0.44 1.56
N TYR A 263 4.11 1.77 1.63
CA TYR A 263 2.91 2.51 1.30
C TYR A 263 3.08 3.17 -0.06
N GLY A 264 2.19 2.85 -0.97
CA GLY A 264 2.22 3.37 -2.33
C GLY A 264 0.87 3.21 -3.04
N THR A 265 0.70 3.96 -4.11
CA THR A 265 -0.49 3.94 -4.96
C THR A 265 -0.08 3.86 -6.43
N VAL A 266 -1.02 3.50 -7.30
CA VAL A 266 -0.78 3.54 -8.76
C VAL A 266 -0.53 4.98 -9.21
N ASP A 267 -1.13 5.93 -8.51
CA ASP A 267 -1.13 7.36 -8.85
C ASP A 267 0.27 7.98 -8.68
N LEU A 268 0.99 7.56 -7.63
CA LEU A 268 2.25 8.18 -7.20
C LEU A 268 3.44 7.21 -7.06
N GLY A 269 3.20 5.90 -7.20
CA GLY A 269 4.23 4.88 -6.97
C GLY A 269 4.44 4.59 -5.49
N THR A 270 5.64 4.16 -5.12
CA THR A 270 6.03 3.92 -3.71
C THR A 270 6.40 5.23 -3.05
N MET A 271 5.61 5.65 -2.07
CA MET A 271 5.74 6.95 -1.41
C MET A 271 6.53 6.88 -0.10
N SER A 272 6.44 5.76 0.59
CA SER A 272 7.08 5.58 1.90
C SER A 272 7.22 4.08 2.23
N TYR A 273 7.98 3.76 3.26
CA TYR A 273 8.18 2.37 3.68
C TYR A 273 8.45 2.24 5.19
N GLU A 274 8.21 1.06 5.72
CA GLU A 274 8.53 0.73 7.10
C GLU A 274 10.06 0.72 7.30
N THR A 275 10.56 1.64 8.12
CA THR A 275 11.92 1.55 8.66
C THR A 275 11.93 0.61 9.87
N PRO A 276 13.10 0.11 10.31
CA PRO A 276 13.20 -0.68 11.53
C PRO A 276 12.57 0.01 12.75
N LEU A 277 12.73 1.34 12.88
CA LEU A 277 12.07 2.12 13.93
C LEU A 277 10.53 2.11 13.80
N ALA A 278 10.00 2.21 12.59
CA ALA A 278 8.54 2.15 12.38
C ALA A 278 7.97 0.78 12.79
N ILE A 279 8.68 -0.31 12.52
CA ILE A 279 8.28 -1.66 12.93
C ILE A 279 8.32 -1.77 14.47
N LEU A 280 9.38 -1.28 15.11
CA LEU A 280 9.50 -1.25 16.57
C LEU A 280 8.33 -0.46 17.17
N ALA A 281 8.08 0.76 16.69
CA ALA A 281 7.00 1.61 17.18
C ALA A 281 5.61 0.93 17.04
N ARG A 282 5.33 0.26 15.92
CA ARG A 282 4.08 -0.50 15.73
C ARG A 282 3.93 -1.63 16.73
N ARG A 283 5.00 -2.40 16.98
CA ARG A 283 4.98 -3.53 17.91
C ARG A 283 4.78 -3.07 19.35
N THR A 284 5.51 -2.03 19.75
CA THR A 284 5.35 -1.44 21.09
C THR A 284 3.94 -0.86 21.30
N ALA A 285 3.37 -0.23 20.26
CA ALA A 285 1.99 0.27 20.30
C ALA A 285 0.96 -0.85 20.49
N LEU A 286 1.17 -2.06 19.95
CA LEU A 286 0.29 -3.20 20.21
C LEU A 286 0.27 -3.65 21.67
N GLU A 287 1.38 -3.48 22.36
CA GLU A 287 1.53 -3.87 23.77
C GLU A 287 1.11 -2.77 24.73
N ASN A 288 1.07 -1.50 24.26
CA ASN A 288 0.68 -0.34 25.06
C ASN A 288 -0.54 0.36 24.46
N LYS A 289 -1.71 0.16 25.07
CA LYS A 289 -2.98 0.72 24.58
C LYS A 289 -3.00 2.24 24.50
N LYS A 290 -2.29 2.95 25.40
CA LYS A 290 -2.23 4.42 25.38
C LYS A 290 -1.39 4.93 24.20
N ILE A 291 -0.22 4.33 23.98
CA ILE A 291 0.60 4.62 22.80
C ILE A 291 -0.22 4.36 21.54
N TYR A 292 -0.93 3.23 21.48
CA TYR A 292 -1.78 2.90 20.34
C TYR A 292 -2.84 3.98 20.08
N GLN A 293 -3.59 4.37 21.10
CA GLN A 293 -4.65 5.39 20.98
C GLN A 293 -4.10 6.77 20.62
N ASN A 294 -2.97 7.16 21.22
CA ASN A 294 -2.35 8.46 20.95
C ASN A 294 -1.75 8.53 19.55
N LEU A 295 -1.22 7.43 19.02
CA LEU A 295 -0.59 7.40 17.70
C LEU A 295 -1.60 7.16 16.56
N PHE A 296 -2.57 6.26 16.75
CA PHE A 296 -3.46 5.77 15.70
C PHE A 296 -4.95 6.12 15.93
N GLY A 297 -5.28 6.65 17.09
CA GLY A 297 -6.67 6.89 17.48
C GLY A 297 -7.47 5.58 17.67
N ASP A 298 -8.77 5.64 17.43
CA ASP A 298 -9.68 4.51 17.62
C ASP A 298 -9.75 3.59 16.38
N THR A 299 -8.59 3.18 15.84
CA THR A 299 -8.56 2.20 14.76
C THR A 299 -8.75 0.80 15.29
N ILE A 300 -9.51 -0.03 14.55
CA ILE A 300 -9.83 -1.42 14.98
C ILE A 300 -8.75 -2.44 14.61
N LYS A 301 -7.82 -2.07 13.73
CA LYS A 301 -6.66 -2.86 13.30
C LYS A 301 -5.42 -1.98 13.36
N LEU A 302 -4.27 -2.59 13.57
CA LEU A 302 -3.00 -1.89 13.57
C LEU A 302 -2.72 -1.27 12.20
N PRO A 303 -2.59 0.07 12.10
CA PRO A 303 -2.24 0.74 10.84
C PRO A 303 -0.83 0.37 10.35
N THR A 304 -0.60 0.51 9.06
CA THR A 304 0.75 0.59 8.51
C THR A 304 1.37 1.91 8.96
N LEU A 305 2.60 1.88 9.49
CA LEU A 305 3.38 3.06 9.89
C LEU A 305 4.67 3.07 9.08
N THR A 306 4.93 4.15 8.36
CA THR A 306 6.07 4.26 7.46
C THR A 306 6.76 5.61 7.62
N GLN A 307 8.05 5.71 7.27
CA GLN A 307 8.75 6.98 7.13
C GLN A 307 8.79 7.40 5.66
N PHE A 308 8.75 8.69 5.41
CA PHE A 308 8.81 9.28 4.08
C PHE A 308 9.84 10.40 4.00
N ILE A 309 10.31 10.67 2.79
CA ILE A 309 11.22 11.79 2.51
C ILE A 309 10.39 12.97 2.01
N PRO A 310 10.27 14.07 2.80
CA PRO A 310 9.37 15.18 2.46
C PRO A 310 9.67 15.86 1.12
N GLU A 311 10.93 15.88 0.68
CA GLU A 311 11.34 16.44 -0.61
C GLU A 311 10.82 15.63 -1.82
N LEU A 312 10.48 14.34 -1.63
CA LEU A 312 9.94 13.49 -2.69
C LEU A 312 8.41 13.41 -2.62
N PHE A 313 7.89 13.31 -1.39
CA PHE A 313 6.46 13.18 -1.13
C PHE A 313 6.09 14.07 0.05
N TYR A 314 5.35 15.13 -0.23
CA TYR A 314 4.88 16.05 0.81
C TYR A 314 3.50 15.61 1.28
N PHE A 315 3.43 15.04 2.48
CA PHE A 315 2.19 14.58 3.09
C PHE A 315 1.57 15.63 4.00
N GLU A 316 0.23 15.74 3.92
CA GLU A 316 -0.62 16.49 4.83
C GLU A 316 -1.73 15.55 5.35
N GLU A 317 -2.32 15.89 6.47
CA GLU A 317 -3.55 15.28 6.96
C GLU A 317 -4.67 16.33 6.95
N LYS A 318 -5.84 15.93 6.47
CA LYS A 318 -7.07 16.73 6.61
C LYS A 318 -8.24 15.82 6.95
N GLU A 319 -8.84 16.03 8.13
CA GLU A 319 -10.00 15.26 8.60
C GLU A 319 -9.75 13.75 8.55
N ARG A 320 -8.55 13.33 8.93
CA ARG A 320 -8.04 11.95 8.87
C ARG A 320 -7.88 11.38 7.46
N SER A 321 -8.00 12.18 6.40
CA SER A 321 -7.62 11.76 5.06
C SER A 321 -6.18 12.15 4.76
N ILE A 322 -5.43 11.24 4.15
CA ILE A 322 -4.05 11.48 3.72
C ILE A 322 -4.06 12.23 2.41
N ILE A 323 -3.40 13.37 2.40
CA ILE A 323 -3.18 14.22 1.24
C ILE A 323 -1.71 14.12 0.85
N CYS A 324 -1.41 14.01 -0.43
CA CYS A 324 -0.03 13.97 -0.90
C CYS A 324 0.19 14.93 -2.07
N SER A 325 1.32 15.62 -2.04
CA SER A 325 1.83 16.38 -3.18
C SER A 325 3.13 15.75 -3.65
N ALA A 326 3.18 15.34 -4.92
CA ALA A 326 4.36 14.68 -5.46
C ALA A 326 4.47 14.85 -6.98
N TYR A 327 5.71 14.81 -7.46
CA TYR A 327 6.04 14.76 -8.87
C TYR A 327 5.71 13.37 -9.44
N SER A 328 5.05 13.37 -10.59
CA SER A 328 4.85 12.18 -11.41
C SER A 328 4.55 12.60 -12.86
N GLY A 329 4.36 11.67 -13.77
CA GLY A 329 3.96 11.94 -15.14
C GLY A 329 2.62 12.69 -15.24
N ILE A 330 1.71 12.40 -14.32
CA ILE A 330 0.58 13.26 -13.95
C ILE A 330 0.91 13.88 -12.60
N PRO A 331 1.43 15.12 -12.54
CA PRO A 331 1.78 15.73 -11.28
C PRO A 331 0.54 15.95 -10.41
N LEU A 332 0.70 15.76 -9.11
CA LEU A 332 -0.40 15.85 -8.17
C LEU A 332 -0.01 16.79 -7.01
N VAL A 333 -0.81 17.84 -6.81
CA VAL A 333 -0.66 18.81 -5.72
C VAL A 333 -1.89 18.76 -4.86
N ARG A 334 -1.70 18.55 -3.56
CA ARG A 334 -2.77 18.38 -2.56
C ARG A 334 -3.81 17.35 -2.99
N TYR A 335 -3.31 16.21 -3.44
CA TYR A 335 -4.13 15.11 -3.91
C TYR A 335 -4.64 14.27 -2.73
N ASP A 336 -5.94 14.20 -2.60
CA ASP A 336 -6.63 13.40 -1.59
C ASP A 336 -6.65 11.93 -2.01
N LEU A 337 -5.81 11.14 -1.36
CA LEU A 337 -5.68 9.70 -1.60
C LEU A 337 -6.91 8.89 -1.18
N LYS A 338 -7.79 9.49 -0.37
CA LYS A 338 -8.96 8.83 0.27
C LYS A 338 -8.54 7.69 1.22
N ASP A 339 -7.32 7.72 1.69
CA ASP A 339 -6.82 6.81 2.70
C ASP A 339 -7.00 7.45 4.08
N ILE A 340 -7.56 6.70 5.03
CA ILE A 340 -7.66 7.11 6.43
C ILE A 340 -6.30 6.93 7.08
N GLY A 341 -5.79 8.00 7.69
CA GLY A 341 -4.47 7.96 8.30
C GLY A 341 -4.12 9.26 9.02
N GLY A 342 -2.83 9.43 9.27
CA GLY A 342 -2.29 10.63 9.88
C GLY A 342 -0.81 10.78 9.60
N VAL A 343 -0.29 11.97 9.86
CA VAL A 343 1.12 12.31 9.73
C VAL A 343 1.62 12.76 11.09
N CYS A 344 2.79 12.31 11.49
CA CYS A 344 3.46 12.81 12.70
C CYS A 344 4.95 13.01 12.45
N SER A 345 5.53 13.98 13.12
CA SER A 345 6.96 14.22 13.08
C SER A 345 7.73 13.14 13.87
N PHE A 346 9.00 12.99 13.59
CA PHE A 346 9.89 12.13 14.37
C PHE A 346 9.91 12.55 15.84
N ARG A 347 9.97 13.87 16.09
CA ARG A 347 9.96 14.42 17.46
C ARG A 347 8.65 14.11 18.18
N GLU A 348 7.51 14.28 17.51
CA GLU A 348 6.21 13.94 18.10
C GLU A 348 6.12 12.48 18.46
N LEU A 349 6.55 11.57 17.58
CA LEU A 349 6.56 10.13 17.87
C LEU A 349 7.43 9.83 19.09
N VAL A 350 8.69 10.30 19.14
CA VAL A 350 9.59 10.07 20.27
C VAL A 350 9.01 10.63 21.57
N THR A 351 8.42 11.83 21.53
CA THR A 351 7.79 12.46 22.70
C THR A 351 6.60 11.65 23.18
N LEU A 352 5.72 11.23 22.28
CA LEU A 352 4.55 10.40 22.58
C LEU A 352 4.93 9.11 23.33
N PHE A 353 5.99 8.44 22.87
CA PHE A 353 6.47 7.23 23.54
C PHE A 353 7.05 7.53 24.92
N LYS A 354 7.83 8.62 25.02
CA LYS A 354 8.42 9.04 26.29
C LYS A 354 7.38 9.44 27.35
N ASP A 355 6.29 10.06 26.96
CA ASP A 355 5.17 10.44 27.83
C ASP A 355 4.48 9.21 28.44
N GLU A 356 4.55 8.06 27.77
CA GLU A 356 4.09 6.77 28.26
C GLU A 356 5.22 5.90 28.88
N ASN A 357 6.32 6.54 29.29
CA ASN A 357 7.49 5.94 29.92
C ASN A 357 8.22 4.89 29.06
N VAL A 358 8.19 5.05 27.75
CA VAL A 358 8.93 4.22 26.79
C VAL A 358 10.00 5.07 26.10
N ASP A 359 11.26 4.77 26.29
CA ASP A 359 12.36 5.37 25.53
C ASP A 359 12.61 4.53 24.26
N ILE A 360 11.90 4.86 23.18
CA ILE A 360 11.96 4.08 21.92
C ILE A 360 13.35 4.12 21.27
N LEU A 361 14.16 5.16 21.53
CA LEU A 361 15.54 5.22 21.04
C LEU A 361 16.48 4.31 21.86
N HIS A 362 16.25 4.18 23.17
CA HIS A 362 16.92 3.19 23.99
C HIS A 362 16.54 1.77 23.53
N GLU A 363 15.26 1.48 23.34
CA GLU A 363 14.80 0.19 22.81
C GLU A 363 15.42 -0.10 21.44
N SER A 364 15.53 0.89 20.56
CA SER A 364 16.21 0.75 19.26
C SER A 364 17.68 0.31 19.40
N ARG A 365 18.34 0.73 20.49
CA ARG A 365 19.73 0.31 20.79
C ARG A 365 19.76 -1.15 21.25
N GLU A 366 18.88 -1.53 22.16
CA GLU A 366 18.77 -2.92 22.66
C GLU A 366 18.48 -3.90 21.53
N GLU A 367 17.63 -3.50 20.56
CA GLU A 367 17.29 -4.28 19.37
C GLU A 367 18.33 -4.21 18.24
N ASN A 368 19.45 -3.51 18.46
CA ASN A 368 20.53 -3.32 17.48
C ASN A 368 20.09 -2.69 16.15
N ILE A 369 19.15 -1.74 16.22
CA ILE A 369 18.65 -1.00 15.06
C ILE A 369 18.88 0.51 15.15
N LEU A 370 19.56 1.01 16.18
CA LEU A 370 19.80 2.45 16.37
C LEU A 370 20.50 3.08 15.16
N ASP A 371 21.44 2.38 14.54
CA ASP A 371 22.16 2.84 13.36
C ASP A 371 21.28 2.97 12.10
N THR A 372 20.05 2.47 12.15
CA THR A 372 19.07 2.56 11.08
C THR A 372 18.02 3.65 11.32
N VAL A 373 18.10 4.38 12.42
CA VAL A 373 17.15 5.43 12.77
C VAL A 373 17.42 6.66 11.92
N TRP A 374 16.37 7.19 11.31
CA TRP A 374 16.37 8.38 10.48
C TRP A 374 15.50 9.48 11.09
N ASN A 375 15.97 10.72 10.98
CA ASN A 375 15.26 11.90 11.45
C ASN A 375 14.21 12.34 10.44
N LEU A 376 13.28 11.45 10.09
CA LEU A 376 12.24 11.69 9.11
C LEU A 376 10.84 11.56 9.73
N PRO A 377 9.87 12.32 9.24
CA PRO A 377 8.48 12.18 9.66
C PRO A 377 7.87 10.84 9.25
N PHE A 378 6.75 10.53 9.89
CA PHE A 378 5.97 9.31 9.67
C PHE A 378 4.62 9.62 9.05
N VAL A 379 4.16 8.69 8.23
CA VAL A 379 2.77 8.59 7.81
C VAL A 379 2.24 7.22 8.21
N TRP A 380 1.06 7.21 8.83
CA TRP A 380 0.37 5.96 9.11
C TRP A 380 -0.93 5.89 8.32
N VAL A 381 -1.24 4.69 7.84
CA VAL A 381 -2.40 4.44 7.00
C VAL A 381 -3.17 3.25 7.54
N PHE A 382 -4.46 3.46 7.74
CA PHE A 382 -5.35 2.43 8.26
C PHE A 382 -6.04 1.68 7.12
N GLU A 383 -6.87 2.36 6.35
CA GLU A 383 -7.67 1.80 5.25
C GLU A 383 -8.13 2.93 4.32
N ARG A 384 -8.60 2.56 3.13
CA ARG A 384 -9.29 3.51 2.25
C ARG A 384 -10.68 3.83 2.79
N ASN A 385 -11.11 5.07 2.58
CA ASN A 385 -12.46 5.52 2.92
C ASN A 385 -13.53 5.02 1.92
N ASP A 386 -13.13 4.20 0.94
CA ASP A 386 -14.03 3.66 -0.08
C ASP A 386 -14.94 2.57 0.52
N PHE A 387 -16.18 2.51 0.04
CA PHE A 387 -17.15 1.47 0.39
C PHE A 387 -16.80 0.15 -0.33
N MET A 388 -15.64 -0.42 -0.05
CA MET A 388 -15.18 -1.67 -0.63
C MET A 388 -14.41 -2.51 0.38
N VAL A 389 -14.24 -3.80 0.13
CA VAL A 389 -13.28 -4.65 0.84
C VAL A 389 -12.15 -5.07 -0.10
N LYS A 390 -10.92 -5.03 0.39
CA LYS A 390 -9.77 -5.57 -0.33
C LYS A 390 -9.56 -7.03 0.05
N PHE A 391 -9.79 -7.92 -0.91
CA PHE A 391 -9.59 -9.36 -0.77
C PHE A 391 -8.44 -9.83 -1.66
N TYR A 392 -7.33 -10.21 -1.06
CA TYR A 392 -6.04 -10.33 -1.75
C TYR A 392 -5.73 -9.01 -2.50
N LEU A 393 -5.45 -9.05 -3.81
CA LEU A 393 -5.23 -7.83 -4.62
C LEU A 393 -6.50 -7.30 -5.30
N CYS A 394 -7.66 -7.81 -4.90
CA CYS A 394 -8.92 -7.51 -5.54
C CYS A 394 -9.79 -6.61 -4.67
N ASP A 395 -10.25 -5.50 -5.23
CA ASP A 395 -11.24 -4.63 -4.61
C ASP A 395 -12.64 -5.17 -4.92
N ILE A 396 -13.40 -5.54 -3.88
CA ILE A 396 -14.77 -6.04 -3.99
C ILE A 396 -15.73 -4.96 -3.51
N TYR A 397 -16.62 -4.54 -4.41
CA TYR A 397 -17.63 -3.51 -4.14
C TYR A 397 -18.97 -4.11 -3.76
N PRO A 398 -19.75 -3.44 -2.89
CA PRO A 398 -21.07 -3.88 -2.49
C PRO A 398 -22.03 -4.07 -3.66
N GLU A 399 -21.89 -3.28 -4.71
CA GLU A 399 -22.75 -3.34 -5.89
C GLU A 399 -22.74 -4.70 -6.56
N THR A 400 -21.57 -5.34 -6.69
CA THR A 400 -21.44 -6.68 -7.29
C THR A 400 -22.12 -7.74 -6.42
N VAL A 401 -21.91 -7.67 -5.09
CA VAL A 401 -22.56 -8.57 -4.15
C VAL A 401 -24.08 -8.33 -4.14
N LYS A 402 -24.51 -7.06 -4.16
CA LYS A 402 -25.92 -6.69 -4.22
C LYS A 402 -26.61 -7.27 -5.46
N LYS A 403 -26.00 -7.13 -6.65
CA LYS A 403 -26.54 -7.73 -7.89
C LYS A 403 -26.70 -9.24 -7.73
N ALA A 404 -25.71 -9.93 -7.16
CA ALA A 404 -25.78 -11.36 -6.91
C ALA A 404 -26.95 -11.77 -6.01
N LEU A 405 -27.23 -11.00 -4.95
CA LEU A 405 -28.36 -11.28 -4.04
C LEU A 405 -29.74 -11.01 -4.65
N PHE A 406 -29.81 -10.32 -5.79
CA PHE A 406 -31.04 -10.17 -6.58
C PHE A 406 -31.26 -11.29 -7.62
N ASP A 407 -30.35 -12.28 -7.73
CA ASP A 407 -30.53 -13.45 -8.61
C ASP A 407 -31.81 -14.22 -8.23
N SER A 408 -32.51 -14.74 -9.26
CA SER A 408 -33.76 -15.47 -9.11
C SER A 408 -33.69 -16.66 -8.15
N LYS A 409 -32.52 -17.27 -8.02
CA LYS A 409 -32.28 -18.44 -7.16
C LYS A 409 -32.30 -18.11 -5.66
N VAL A 410 -32.02 -16.86 -5.29
CA VAL A 410 -31.80 -16.46 -3.89
C VAL A 410 -32.67 -15.28 -3.43
N LYS A 411 -33.14 -14.41 -4.33
CA LYS A 411 -33.89 -13.19 -3.99
C LYS A 411 -35.18 -13.42 -3.18
N SER A 412 -35.75 -14.62 -3.22
CA SER A 412 -36.93 -14.97 -2.42
C SER A 412 -36.60 -15.25 -0.96
N THR A 413 -35.35 -15.53 -0.62
CA THR A 413 -34.91 -15.95 0.72
C THR A 413 -34.18 -14.86 1.49
N VAL A 414 -33.59 -13.88 0.81
CA VAL A 414 -32.80 -12.80 1.42
C VAL A 414 -33.50 -11.45 1.25
N THR A 415 -33.23 -10.50 2.16
CA THR A 415 -33.78 -9.14 2.05
C THR A 415 -33.01 -8.29 1.05
N GLY A 416 -31.80 -8.70 0.65
CA GLY A 416 -30.84 -7.92 -0.11
C GLY A 416 -29.91 -7.05 0.73
N LYS A 417 -30.12 -7.02 2.05
CA LYS A 417 -29.15 -6.40 2.97
C LYS A 417 -28.04 -7.39 3.30
N PHE A 418 -26.82 -6.88 3.34
CA PHE A 418 -25.64 -7.65 3.69
C PHE A 418 -24.55 -6.73 4.25
N THR A 419 -23.57 -7.32 4.91
CA THR A 419 -22.32 -6.64 5.28
C THR A 419 -21.17 -7.56 4.90
N MET A 420 -20.17 -7.06 4.21
CA MET A 420 -19.01 -7.83 3.81
C MET A 420 -17.75 -7.35 4.54
N MET A 421 -16.87 -8.29 4.83
CA MET A 421 -15.59 -8.04 5.48
C MET A 421 -14.54 -9.06 5.07
N VAL A 422 -13.28 -8.69 5.18
CA VAL A 422 -12.15 -9.60 4.98
C VAL A 422 -11.56 -9.94 6.34
N LYS A 423 -11.40 -11.22 6.59
CA LYS A 423 -10.88 -11.76 7.85
C LYS A 423 -9.71 -12.72 7.61
N PHE A 424 -8.97 -12.99 8.66
CA PHE A 424 -7.91 -14.00 8.68
C PHE A 424 -8.31 -15.15 9.62
N ASN A 425 -8.06 -16.36 9.18
CA ASN A 425 -8.25 -17.53 10.03
C ASN A 425 -7.03 -17.74 10.97
N LYS A 426 -7.08 -18.75 11.84
CA LYS A 426 -5.98 -19.08 12.77
C LYS A 426 -4.63 -19.32 12.10
N ASN A 427 -4.65 -19.73 10.83
CA ASN A 427 -3.46 -19.96 10.01
C ASN A 427 -3.08 -18.74 9.16
N GLN A 428 -3.61 -17.56 9.47
CA GLN A 428 -3.37 -16.30 8.75
C GLN A 428 -3.80 -16.34 7.27
N ASN A 429 -4.69 -17.26 6.88
CA ASN A 429 -5.28 -17.25 5.54
C ASN A 429 -6.41 -16.23 5.50
N GLN A 430 -6.35 -15.35 4.51
CA GLN A 430 -7.40 -14.38 4.23
C GLN A 430 -8.64 -15.07 3.66
N TYR A 431 -9.82 -14.65 4.08
CA TYR A 431 -11.11 -15.08 3.51
C TYR A 431 -12.12 -13.93 3.50
N LEU A 432 -12.97 -13.93 2.47
CA LEU A 432 -14.09 -13.02 2.35
C LEU A 432 -15.27 -13.58 3.14
N GLU A 433 -15.80 -12.81 4.10
CA GLU A 433 -17.02 -13.14 4.83
C GLU A 433 -18.14 -12.18 4.42
N ILE A 434 -19.32 -12.74 4.12
CA ILE A 434 -20.50 -11.97 3.77
C ILE A 434 -21.62 -12.37 4.73
N ASN A 435 -22.02 -11.41 5.54
CA ASN A 435 -23.14 -11.52 6.47
C ASN A 435 -24.41 -11.12 5.73
N VAL A 436 -25.38 -12.01 5.62
CA VAL A 436 -26.58 -11.82 4.82
C VAL A 436 -27.83 -11.89 5.69
N GLU A 437 -28.71 -10.90 5.58
CA GLU A 437 -30.01 -10.90 6.27
C GLU A 437 -31.01 -11.77 5.52
N LEU A 438 -31.57 -12.75 6.22
CA LEU A 438 -32.68 -13.57 5.71
C LEU A 438 -34.01 -12.83 5.83
N LYS A 439 -34.96 -13.13 4.96
CA LYS A 439 -36.34 -12.64 5.11
C LYS A 439 -37.02 -13.25 6.34
N SER A 440 -37.99 -12.54 6.87
CA SER A 440 -38.80 -13.01 8.01
C SER A 440 -39.36 -14.41 7.75
N GLY A 441 -39.22 -15.31 8.71
CA GLY A 441 -39.67 -16.70 8.63
C GLY A 441 -38.78 -17.66 7.83
N ILE A 442 -37.73 -17.17 7.16
CA ILE A 442 -36.75 -18.02 6.48
C ILE A 442 -35.67 -18.47 7.45
N LYS A 443 -35.34 -19.76 7.43
CA LYS A 443 -34.21 -20.33 8.18
C LYS A 443 -33.06 -20.68 7.24
N GLY A 444 -31.86 -20.29 7.62
CA GLY A 444 -30.64 -20.66 6.89
C GLY A 444 -30.39 -22.17 6.96
N ASN A 445 -29.90 -22.74 5.89
CA ASN A 445 -29.44 -24.11 5.81
C ASN A 445 -28.20 -24.22 4.90
N GLU A 446 -27.55 -25.37 4.93
CA GLU A 446 -26.30 -25.58 4.18
C GLU A 446 -26.48 -25.46 2.65
N ASN A 447 -27.62 -25.88 2.12
CA ASN A 447 -27.93 -25.79 0.67
C ASN A 447 -28.08 -24.33 0.24
N LEU A 448 -28.83 -23.53 1.01
CA LEU A 448 -28.97 -22.09 0.77
C LEU A 448 -27.62 -21.36 0.88
N ASN A 449 -26.80 -21.73 1.86
CA ASN A 449 -25.45 -21.19 2.03
C ASN A 449 -24.60 -21.41 0.78
N LYS A 450 -24.54 -22.66 0.30
CA LYS A 450 -23.84 -23.03 -0.93
C LYS A 450 -24.36 -22.27 -2.15
N THR A 451 -25.70 -22.16 -2.28
CA THR A 451 -26.31 -21.45 -3.42
C THR A 451 -25.93 -19.97 -3.42
N ILE A 452 -26.03 -19.28 -2.28
CA ILE A 452 -25.67 -17.86 -2.18
C ILE A 452 -24.18 -17.67 -2.47
N ALA A 453 -23.32 -18.50 -1.88
CA ALA A 453 -21.88 -18.44 -2.14
C ALA A 453 -21.53 -18.63 -3.63
N GLN A 454 -22.21 -19.57 -4.30
CA GLN A 454 -22.05 -19.81 -5.74
C GLN A 454 -22.49 -18.61 -6.58
N VAL A 455 -23.67 -18.05 -6.32
CA VAL A 455 -24.22 -16.91 -7.08
C VAL A 455 -23.29 -15.70 -6.92
N ILE A 456 -22.84 -15.39 -5.71
CA ILE A 456 -21.89 -14.29 -5.47
C ILE A 456 -20.56 -14.56 -6.17
N THR A 457 -20.02 -15.78 -6.06
CA THR A 457 -18.78 -16.16 -6.74
C THR A 457 -18.87 -15.98 -8.25
N GLN A 458 -19.99 -16.45 -8.84
CA GLN A 458 -20.19 -16.32 -10.28
C GLN A 458 -20.29 -14.85 -10.72
N GLN A 459 -20.98 -14.02 -9.94
CA GLN A 459 -21.10 -12.59 -10.23
C GLN A 459 -19.75 -11.89 -10.15
N LEU A 460 -18.95 -12.20 -9.11
CA LEU A 460 -17.59 -11.69 -8.97
C LEU A 460 -16.68 -12.14 -10.14
N LEU A 461 -16.78 -13.41 -10.57
CA LEU A 461 -16.04 -13.90 -11.72
C LEU A 461 -16.46 -13.22 -13.04
N ASN A 462 -17.71 -12.83 -13.17
CA ASN A 462 -18.21 -12.18 -14.39
C ASN A 462 -17.77 -10.71 -14.49
N GLU A 463 -17.72 -9.98 -13.37
CA GLU A 463 -17.56 -8.52 -13.37
C GLU A 463 -16.18 -8.04 -12.86
N ASN A 464 -15.38 -8.91 -12.23
CA ASN A 464 -14.17 -8.48 -11.55
C ASN A 464 -12.94 -9.30 -11.98
N THR A 465 -12.12 -8.72 -12.86
CA THR A 465 -10.90 -9.36 -13.37
C THR A 465 -9.87 -9.64 -12.27
N GLY A 466 -9.79 -8.78 -11.25
CA GLY A 466 -8.96 -9.00 -10.07
C GLY A 466 -9.38 -10.27 -9.33
N TYR A 467 -10.69 -10.44 -9.11
CA TYR A 467 -11.22 -11.65 -8.48
C TYR A 467 -11.03 -12.91 -9.33
N GLN A 468 -11.15 -12.80 -10.67
CA GLN A 468 -10.81 -13.93 -11.56
C GLN A 468 -9.37 -14.41 -11.33
N ASN A 469 -8.43 -13.49 -11.22
CA ASN A 469 -7.02 -13.82 -10.98
C ASN A 469 -6.83 -14.45 -9.59
N VAL A 470 -7.46 -13.90 -8.56
CA VAL A 470 -7.45 -14.48 -7.20
C VAL A 470 -8.03 -15.90 -7.23
N TYR A 471 -9.19 -16.09 -7.87
CA TYR A 471 -9.82 -17.41 -7.96
C TYR A 471 -8.94 -18.44 -8.69
N LYS A 472 -8.24 -18.05 -9.76
CA LYS A 472 -7.27 -18.91 -10.45
C LYS A 472 -6.12 -19.32 -9.53
N GLN A 473 -5.66 -18.44 -8.65
CA GLN A 473 -4.51 -18.67 -7.77
C GLN A 473 -4.83 -19.55 -6.56
N ILE A 474 -5.96 -19.26 -5.88
CA ILE A 474 -6.30 -19.89 -4.60
C ILE A 474 -7.52 -20.83 -4.65
N GLY A 475 -8.17 -20.94 -5.83
CA GLY A 475 -9.28 -21.86 -6.07
C GLY A 475 -10.45 -21.67 -5.12
N ARG A 476 -10.92 -22.77 -4.52
CA ARG A 476 -12.07 -22.77 -3.61
C ARG A 476 -11.91 -21.85 -2.38
N ARG A 477 -10.71 -21.46 -2.02
CA ARG A 477 -10.46 -20.52 -0.92
C ARG A 477 -10.93 -19.11 -1.24
N ALA A 478 -11.13 -18.77 -2.52
CA ALA A 478 -11.71 -17.50 -2.94
C ALA A 478 -13.23 -17.42 -2.72
N ILE A 479 -13.92 -18.55 -2.60
CA ILE A 479 -15.38 -18.60 -2.39
C ILE A 479 -15.71 -17.93 -1.06
N PRO A 480 -16.63 -16.93 -1.05
CA PRO A 480 -16.99 -16.23 0.17
C PRO A 480 -17.67 -17.14 1.19
N LYS A 481 -17.37 -16.93 2.46
CA LYS A 481 -18.04 -17.55 3.58
C LYS A 481 -19.31 -16.78 3.89
N ILE A 482 -20.47 -17.43 3.77
CA ILE A 482 -21.76 -16.81 4.05
C ILE A 482 -22.16 -17.06 5.49
N ILE A 483 -22.55 -16.00 6.20
CA ILE A 483 -23.11 -16.05 7.54
C ILE A 483 -24.54 -15.53 7.49
N PHE A 484 -25.50 -16.33 7.92
CA PHE A 484 -26.90 -15.92 7.98
C PHE A 484 -27.24 -15.22 9.28
N TRP A 485 -28.04 -14.18 9.15
CA TRP A 485 -28.60 -13.41 10.26
C TRP A 485 -30.12 -13.38 10.12
N SER A 486 -30.80 -13.35 11.24
CA SER A 486 -32.24 -13.22 11.28
C SER A 486 -32.70 -11.86 10.74
N TYR A 487 -33.94 -11.78 10.33
CA TYR A 487 -34.57 -10.52 9.93
C TYR A 487 -34.46 -9.49 11.05
N GLU A 488 -33.95 -8.28 10.73
CA GLU A 488 -33.73 -7.17 11.66
C GLU A 488 -32.82 -7.49 12.86
N ASP A 489 -31.80 -8.33 12.63
CA ASP A 489 -30.81 -8.65 13.67
C ASP A 489 -30.07 -7.37 14.12
N PRO A 490 -30.04 -7.09 15.44
CA PRO A 490 -29.49 -5.83 15.93
C PRO A 490 -27.97 -5.68 15.78
N THR A 491 -27.26 -6.75 15.44
CA THR A 491 -25.80 -6.72 15.26
C THR A 491 -25.42 -6.02 13.94
N PHE A 492 -26.07 -6.42 12.84
CA PHE A 492 -25.72 -5.90 11.50
C PHE A 492 -26.88 -5.21 10.78
N PHE A 493 -28.14 -5.50 11.14
CA PHE A 493 -29.30 -5.13 10.33
C PHE A 493 -30.37 -4.38 11.13
N LYS A 494 -29.97 -3.58 12.08
CA LYS A 494 -30.86 -2.81 12.97
C LYS A 494 -31.82 -1.94 12.16
N PRO A 495 -33.14 -2.00 12.45
CA PRO A 495 -34.13 -1.18 11.77
C PRO A 495 -33.87 0.32 11.92
N GLY A 496 -34.19 1.10 10.87
CA GLY A 496 -34.09 2.57 10.88
C GLY A 496 -32.67 3.15 10.80
N ILE A 497 -31.64 2.32 10.70
CA ILE A 497 -30.25 2.76 10.52
C ILE A 497 -29.83 2.51 9.05
N LYS A 498 -29.08 3.45 8.48
CA LYS A 498 -28.49 3.29 7.14
C LYS A 498 -27.60 2.04 7.11
N GLN A 499 -27.86 1.16 6.14
CA GLN A 499 -27.12 -0.10 6.00
C GLN A 499 -25.61 0.15 5.81
N LYS A 500 -24.80 -0.52 6.63
CA LYS A 500 -23.35 -0.56 6.49
C LYS A 500 -22.97 -1.77 5.63
N TRP A 501 -22.65 -1.52 4.38
CA TRP A 501 -22.36 -2.56 3.38
C TRP A 501 -21.00 -3.24 3.59
N VAL A 502 -20.08 -2.53 4.19
CA VAL A 502 -18.72 -2.99 4.48
C VAL A 502 -18.47 -2.84 5.97
N GLU A 503 -17.99 -3.88 6.61
CA GLU A 503 -17.44 -3.88 7.95
C GLU A 503 -15.92 -4.03 7.85
N LYS A 504 -15.19 -3.13 8.50
CA LYS A 504 -13.72 -3.08 8.43
C LYS A 504 -13.08 -3.62 9.69
#